data_067793f2bcf8915691ee11386344a6f4
#
_entry.id   067793f2bcf8915691ee11386344a6f4
#
_cell.length_a   1.000
_cell.length_b   1.000
_cell.length_c   1.000
_cell.angle_alpha   90.00
_cell.angle_beta   90.00
_cell.angle_gamma   90.00
#
_symmetry.space_group_name_H-M   'P 1'
#
loop_
_entity.id
_entity.type
_entity.pdbx_description
1 polymer ?
#
loop_
_entity_poly.entity_id
_entity_poly.type
_entity_poly.pdbx_seq_one_letter_code
_entity_poly.pdbx_strand_id
1 'polypeptide(L)'
;MRVGRRARDRSTAGFALVEALASLVVVGMIAVMLVEGVTMGRRVWEGMDTRESRGETLDAAQTTLRDRIEQTYPATLYDRSPPYIDFQGAPEQLRFLANPSEAERPAAIRRYTLSVDTAAHLVLSSISDVGPPAISPERREVLLSGVRQFDIAYFGAAAPDDVRRWRPRWEGESALPEVIRVRLTFEPGDIRRWPVLLIRPRTTIDAACMLNPVTHHCKGRI
;
A
#
# COMPACT_ATOMS: atom_id res chain seq x y z
N MET A 1 23.34 -55.15 -81.52
CA MET A 1 23.69 -54.54 -80.23
C MET A 1 23.60 -53.03 -80.34
N ARG A 2 22.49 -52.40 -79.81
CA ARG A 2 22.30 -50.94 -79.85
C ARG A 2 22.31 -50.38 -78.41
N VAL A 3 23.36 -49.67 -78.14
CA VAL A 3 23.51 -48.98 -76.87
C VAL A 3 22.70 -47.63 -76.95
N GLY A 4 21.59 -47.53 -76.21
CA GLY A 4 20.81 -46.33 -76.08
C GLY A 4 21.48 -45.33 -75.14
N ARG A 5 21.89 -44.20 -75.66
CA ARG A 5 22.38 -43.03 -74.89
C ARG A 5 21.21 -42.35 -74.20
N ARG A 6 21.13 -42.41 -72.85
CA ARG A 6 20.23 -41.63 -72.06
C ARG A 6 20.69 -40.16 -72.12
N ALA A 7 19.91 -39.34 -72.78
CA ALA A 7 20.02 -37.86 -72.64
C ALA A 7 19.66 -37.48 -71.20
N ARG A 8 20.59 -36.87 -70.49
CA ARG A 8 20.42 -36.40 -69.12
C ARG A 8 19.69 -35.10 -69.19
N ASP A 9 18.49 -35.10 -68.68
CA ASP A 9 17.60 -33.94 -68.57
C ASP A 9 18.24 -32.89 -67.65
N ARG A 10 18.91 -31.89 -68.23
CA ARG A 10 19.59 -30.78 -67.53
C ARG A 10 18.62 -29.66 -67.14
N SER A 11 17.39 -29.69 -67.60
CA SER A 11 16.39 -28.62 -67.36
C SER A 11 15.72 -28.69 -66.01
N THR A 12 15.67 -29.88 -65.37
CA THR A 12 15.02 -30.04 -64.04
C THR A 12 15.89 -29.61 -62.89
N ALA A 13 17.22 -29.54 -63.05
CA ALA A 13 18.14 -29.13 -61.98
C ALA A 13 18.08 -27.61 -61.68
N GLY A 14 17.83 -26.78 -62.68
CA GLY A 14 17.71 -25.33 -62.50
C GLY A 14 16.40 -24.91 -61.81
N PHE A 15 15.34 -25.65 -62.09
CA PHE A 15 14.02 -25.39 -61.53
C PHE A 15 13.99 -25.71 -60.02
N ALA A 16 14.59 -26.81 -59.61
CA ALA A 16 14.70 -27.20 -58.18
C ALA A 16 15.53 -26.22 -57.35
N LEU A 17 16.53 -25.57 -57.93
CA LEU A 17 17.38 -24.59 -57.24
C LEU A 17 16.66 -23.29 -56.98
N VAL A 18 15.84 -22.80 -57.92
CA VAL A 18 14.99 -21.57 -57.75
C VAL A 18 13.89 -21.84 -56.73
N GLU A 19 13.29 -23.02 -56.76
CA GLU A 19 12.26 -23.42 -55.79
C GLU A 19 12.81 -23.49 -54.36
N ALA A 20 14.01 -24.06 -54.17
CA ALA A 20 14.70 -24.10 -52.89
C ALA A 20 15.07 -22.71 -52.39
N LEU A 21 15.53 -21.82 -53.26
CA LEU A 21 15.80 -20.41 -52.89
C LEU A 21 14.52 -19.66 -52.50
N ALA A 22 13.45 -19.83 -53.27
CA ALA A 22 12.16 -19.20 -52.95
C ALA A 22 11.61 -19.69 -51.61
N SER A 23 11.72 -21.00 -51.32
CA SER A 23 11.30 -21.56 -50.05
C SER A 23 12.12 -21.03 -48.88
N LEU A 24 13.44 -20.87 -49.04
CA LEU A 24 14.34 -20.31 -48.02
C LEU A 24 13.99 -18.84 -47.72
N VAL A 25 13.67 -18.05 -48.74
CA VAL A 25 13.25 -16.65 -48.60
C VAL A 25 11.94 -16.56 -47.80
N VAL A 26 10.95 -17.38 -48.16
CA VAL A 26 9.66 -17.43 -47.45
C VAL A 26 9.84 -17.85 -45.98
N VAL A 27 10.62 -18.90 -45.72
CA VAL A 27 10.91 -19.35 -44.35
C VAL A 27 11.64 -18.27 -43.56
N GLY A 28 12.61 -17.56 -44.20
CA GLY A 28 13.33 -16.44 -43.60
C GLY A 28 12.40 -15.29 -43.24
N MET A 29 11.44 -14.95 -44.11
CA MET A 29 10.49 -13.90 -43.86
C MET A 29 9.51 -14.25 -42.72
N ILE A 30 9.06 -15.50 -42.64
CA ILE A 30 8.23 -15.98 -41.54
C ILE A 30 9.02 -15.95 -40.22
N ALA A 31 10.30 -16.35 -40.25
CA ALA A 31 11.14 -16.31 -39.05
C ALA A 31 11.32 -14.90 -38.50
N VAL A 32 11.52 -13.92 -39.37
CA VAL A 32 11.60 -12.50 -38.97
C VAL A 32 10.30 -12.03 -38.35
N MET A 33 9.15 -12.31 -38.99
CA MET A 33 7.84 -11.94 -38.44
C MET A 33 7.55 -12.58 -37.08
N LEU A 34 7.96 -13.82 -36.86
CA LEU A 34 7.83 -14.51 -35.56
C LEU A 34 8.69 -13.86 -34.49
N VAL A 35 9.93 -13.47 -34.80
CA VAL A 35 10.80 -12.77 -33.85
C VAL A 35 10.23 -11.41 -33.46
N GLU A 36 9.73 -10.65 -34.42
CA GLU A 36 9.07 -9.36 -34.15
C GLU A 36 7.80 -9.53 -33.32
N GLY A 37 6.99 -10.53 -33.60
CA GLY A 37 5.78 -10.86 -32.83
C GLY A 37 6.10 -11.22 -31.38
N VAL A 38 7.14 -11.99 -31.14
CA VAL A 38 7.57 -12.36 -29.77
C VAL A 38 8.12 -11.17 -29.01
N THR A 39 8.91 -10.29 -29.68
CA THR A 39 9.45 -9.09 -29.02
C THR A 39 8.35 -8.09 -28.68
N MET A 40 7.35 -7.95 -29.53
CA MET A 40 6.18 -7.11 -29.25
C MET A 40 5.34 -7.67 -28.10
N GLY A 41 5.12 -8.98 -28.10
CA GLY A 41 4.44 -9.69 -27.00
C GLY A 41 5.13 -9.48 -25.64
N ARG A 42 6.45 -9.62 -25.59
CA ARG A 42 7.23 -9.38 -24.34
C ARG A 42 7.06 -7.96 -23.82
N ARG A 43 7.12 -6.95 -24.65
CA ARG A 43 6.94 -5.53 -24.23
C ARG A 43 5.55 -5.27 -23.66
N VAL A 44 4.52 -5.90 -24.21
CA VAL A 44 3.15 -5.78 -23.70
C VAL A 44 3.03 -6.47 -22.33
N TRP A 45 3.64 -7.65 -22.16
CA TRP A 45 3.64 -8.38 -20.89
C TRP A 45 4.41 -7.63 -19.79
N GLU A 46 5.61 -7.13 -20.09
CA GLU A 46 6.39 -6.32 -19.14
C GLU A 46 5.63 -5.04 -18.72
N GLY A 47 4.87 -4.46 -19.64
CA GLY A 47 4.02 -3.30 -19.34
C GLY A 47 2.79 -3.64 -18.49
N MET A 48 2.25 -4.86 -18.59
CA MET A 48 1.15 -5.36 -17.75
C MET A 48 1.64 -5.70 -16.34
N ASP A 49 2.73 -6.45 -16.21
CA ASP A 49 3.33 -6.81 -14.92
C ASP A 49 3.67 -5.57 -14.07
N THR A 50 4.18 -4.52 -14.72
CA THR A 50 4.51 -3.27 -14.02
C THR A 50 3.28 -2.50 -13.57
N ARG A 51 2.17 -2.59 -14.27
CA ARG A 51 0.90 -1.95 -13.88
C ARG A 51 0.20 -2.74 -12.78
N GLU A 52 0.22 -4.06 -12.89
CA GLU A 52 -0.37 -4.97 -11.91
C GLU A 52 0.35 -4.86 -10.56
N SER A 53 1.68 -4.94 -10.53
CA SER A 53 2.47 -4.79 -9.31
C SER A 53 2.31 -3.42 -8.63
N ARG A 54 2.11 -2.35 -9.41
CA ARG A 54 1.83 -1.00 -8.87
C ARG A 54 0.42 -0.90 -8.28
N GLY A 55 -0.56 -1.54 -8.91
CA GLY A 55 -1.92 -1.65 -8.38
C GLY A 55 -1.95 -2.44 -7.08
N GLU A 56 -1.32 -3.60 -7.05
CA GLU A 56 -1.20 -4.44 -5.86
C GLU A 56 -0.54 -3.71 -4.69
N THR A 57 0.51 -2.92 -4.95
CA THR A 57 1.18 -2.11 -3.92
C THR A 57 0.26 -1.04 -3.34
N LEU A 58 -0.55 -0.37 -4.19
CA LEU A 58 -1.53 0.62 -3.71
C LEU A 58 -2.61 -0.02 -2.85
N ASP A 59 -3.17 -1.14 -3.29
CA ASP A 59 -4.24 -1.85 -2.60
C ASP A 59 -3.73 -2.43 -1.27
N ALA A 60 -2.52 -2.96 -1.25
CA ALA A 60 -1.86 -3.43 -0.03
C ALA A 60 -1.66 -2.28 0.98
N ALA A 61 -1.18 -1.13 0.53
CA ALA A 61 -1.01 0.05 1.36
C ALA A 61 -2.35 0.55 1.94
N GLN A 62 -3.42 0.60 1.11
CA GLN A 62 -4.75 0.99 1.55
C GLN A 62 -5.32 0.02 2.58
N THR A 63 -5.17 -1.27 2.33
CA THR A 63 -5.62 -2.34 3.25
C THR A 63 -4.88 -2.25 4.58
N THR A 64 -3.56 -2.12 4.54
CA THR A 64 -2.74 -1.98 5.75
C THR A 64 -3.15 -0.75 6.57
N LEU A 65 -3.30 0.42 5.92
CA LEU A 65 -3.73 1.64 6.60
C LEU A 65 -5.12 1.52 7.21
N ARG A 66 -6.06 0.94 6.45
CA ARG A 66 -7.42 0.73 6.92
C ARG A 66 -7.42 -0.16 8.15
N ASP A 67 -6.79 -1.32 8.07
CA ASP A 67 -6.75 -2.29 9.15
C ASP A 67 -6.11 -1.73 10.41
N ARG A 68 -5.00 -1.00 10.28
CA ARG A 68 -4.31 -0.43 11.44
C ARG A 68 -5.10 0.72 12.08
N ILE A 69 -5.68 1.60 11.29
CA ILE A 69 -6.46 2.72 11.81
C ILE A 69 -7.81 2.27 12.38
N GLU A 70 -8.48 1.31 11.75
CA GLU A 70 -9.72 0.72 12.28
C GLU A 70 -9.49 0.04 13.65
N GLN A 71 -8.32 -0.56 13.87
CA GLN A 71 -7.94 -1.21 15.12
C GLN A 71 -7.37 -0.25 16.16
N THR A 72 -7.46 1.06 15.94
CA THR A 72 -7.02 2.07 16.91
C THR A 72 -7.65 1.80 18.28
N TYR A 73 -6.80 1.79 19.30
CA TYR A 73 -7.17 1.56 20.69
C TYR A 73 -7.17 2.88 21.47
N PRO A 74 -8.28 3.30 22.07
CA PRO A 74 -8.42 4.57 22.76
C PRO A 74 -7.90 4.49 24.21
N ALA A 75 -6.59 4.28 24.39
CA ALA A 75 -6.01 4.28 25.73
C ALA A 75 -6.16 5.67 26.36
N THR A 76 -6.75 5.73 27.55
CA THR A 76 -6.99 6.98 28.27
C THR A 76 -5.79 7.32 29.14
N LEU A 77 -5.28 8.54 29.02
CA LEU A 77 -4.20 9.11 29.84
C LEU A 77 -4.78 10.05 30.89
N TYR A 78 -4.27 9.94 32.13
CA TYR A 78 -4.75 10.65 33.31
C TYR A 78 -3.69 11.56 33.94
N ASP A 79 -2.64 11.86 33.21
CA ASP A 79 -1.54 12.72 33.62
C ASP A 79 -1.94 14.21 33.69
N ARG A 80 -3.12 14.56 33.15
CA ARG A 80 -3.72 15.90 33.21
C ARG A 80 -5.25 15.83 33.36
N SER A 81 -5.87 16.95 33.69
CA SER A 81 -7.32 17.11 33.76
C SER A 81 -7.80 18.13 32.72
N PRO A 82 -8.78 17.81 31.88
CA PRO A 82 -9.49 16.56 31.79
C PRO A 82 -8.63 15.44 31.20
N PRO A 83 -8.95 14.16 31.49
CA PRO A 83 -8.30 13.01 30.86
C PRO A 83 -8.48 13.03 29.34
N TYR A 84 -7.51 12.49 28.62
CA TYR A 84 -7.51 12.45 27.16
C TYR A 84 -7.03 11.12 26.63
N ILE A 85 -7.28 10.84 25.36
CA ILE A 85 -6.81 9.60 24.74
C ILE A 85 -5.40 9.75 24.18
N ASP A 86 -4.64 8.65 24.18
CA ASP A 86 -3.31 8.56 23.56
C ASP A 86 -3.42 8.45 22.03
N PHE A 87 -3.84 9.55 21.43
CA PHE A 87 -4.00 9.73 19.99
C PHE A 87 -3.55 11.13 19.60
N GLN A 88 -2.67 11.23 18.63
CA GLN A 88 -2.13 12.48 18.14
C GLN A 88 -2.29 12.56 16.63
N GLY A 89 -3.25 13.36 16.21
CA GLY A 89 -3.56 13.60 14.82
C GLY A 89 -3.10 14.97 14.35
N ALA A 90 -2.12 15.03 13.46
CA ALA A 90 -1.69 16.23 12.75
C ALA A 90 -2.00 16.11 11.25
N PRO A 91 -1.89 17.19 10.44
CA PRO A 91 -2.17 17.10 9.00
C PRO A 91 -1.27 16.15 8.22
N GLU A 92 -0.01 16.01 8.65
CA GLU A 92 1.02 15.23 7.95
C GLU A 92 1.56 14.06 8.78
N GLN A 93 1.00 13.85 9.97
CA GLN A 93 1.42 12.79 10.86
C GLN A 93 0.24 12.28 11.68
N LEU A 94 0.17 10.96 11.84
CA LEU A 94 -0.79 10.32 12.71
C LEU A 94 -0.06 9.36 13.65
N ARG A 95 -0.25 9.55 14.97
CA ARG A 95 0.29 8.67 16.00
C ARG A 95 -0.84 8.10 16.83
N PHE A 96 -0.88 6.78 16.96
CA PHE A 96 -1.98 6.08 17.62
C PHE A 96 -1.53 4.73 18.19
N LEU A 97 -2.27 4.23 19.14
CA LEU A 97 -2.16 2.85 19.62
C LEU A 97 -3.11 1.96 18.83
N ALA A 98 -2.66 0.75 18.49
CA ALA A 98 -3.54 -0.26 17.91
C ALA A 98 -3.19 -1.66 18.42
N ASN A 99 -4.18 -2.53 18.39
CA ASN A 99 -3.97 -3.95 18.65
C ASN A 99 -3.09 -4.56 17.55
N PRO A 100 -2.28 -5.56 17.88
CA PRO A 100 -1.53 -6.31 16.89
C PRO A 100 -2.49 -7.01 15.93
N SER A 101 -2.05 -7.20 14.67
CA SER A 101 -2.79 -8.04 13.73
C SER A 101 -2.85 -9.49 14.22
N GLU A 102 -3.74 -10.28 13.66
CA GLU A 102 -3.84 -11.72 14.00
C GLU A 102 -2.52 -12.46 13.73
N ALA A 103 -1.81 -12.08 12.67
CA ALA A 103 -0.50 -12.64 12.34
C ALA A 103 0.62 -12.26 13.34
N GLU A 104 0.41 -11.21 14.14
CA GLU A 104 1.36 -10.74 15.14
C GLU A 104 1.03 -11.22 16.54
N ARG A 105 -0.07 -11.94 16.74
CA ARG A 105 -0.46 -12.48 18.06
C ARG A 105 0.42 -13.68 18.45
N PRO A 106 0.81 -13.79 19.73
CA PRO A 106 0.45 -12.96 20.88
C PRO A 106 1.40 -11.77 21.05
N ALA A 107 1.08 -10.61 20.49
CA ALA A 107 1.86 -9.40 20.69
C ALA A 107 1.08 -8.38 21.54
N ALA A 108 1.82 -7.52 22.23
CA ALA A 108 1.25 -6.41 22.97
C ALA A 108 0.75 -5.29 22.01
N ILE A 109 -0.09 -4.40 22.54
CA ILE A 109 -0.47 -3.15 21.87
C ILE A 109 0.79 -2.43 21.38
N ARG A 110 0.73 -1.91 20.18
CA ARG A 110 1.82 -1.19 19.55
C ARG A 110 1.42 0.26 19.27
N ARG A 111 2.39 1.13 19.42
CA ARG A 111 2.29 2.53 19.02
C ARG A 111 2.74 2.65 17.58
N TYR A 112 1.85 3.10 16.73
CA TYR A 112 2.09 3.34 15.30
C TYR A 112 2.29 4.83 15.05
N THR A 113 3.17 5.14 14.11
CA THR A 113 3.36 6.48 13.57
C THR A 113 3.32 6.40 12.05
N LEU A 114 2.38 7.08 11.44
CA LEU A 114 2.23 7.22 10.00
C LEU A 114 2.71 8.61 9.59
N SER A 115 3.65 8.69 8.67
CA SER A 115 4.19 9.95 8.16
C SER A 115 4.87 9.74 6.81
N VAL A 116 5.19 10.85 6.12
CA VAL A 116 6.05 10.83 4.94
C VAL A 116 7.46 11.21 5.35
N ASP A 117 8.45 10.42 4.92
CA ASP A 117 9.86 10.70 5.19
C ASP A 117 10.50 11.66 4.17
N THR A 118 11.74 12.03 4.41
CA THR A 118 12.51 12.94 3.54
C THR A 118 12.80 12.37 2.15
N ALA A 119 12.66 11.06 1.97
CA ALA A 119 12.81 10.37 0.70
C ALA A 119 11.45 10.20 -0.05
N ALA A 120 10.42 10.93 0.38
CA ALA A 120 9.07 10.86 -0.18
C ALA A 120 8.42 9.47 -0.07
N HIS A 121 8.72 8.74 1.01
CA HIS A 121 8.08 7.47 1.30
C HIS A 121 6.98 7.67 2.37
N LEU A 122 5.80 7.10 2.12
CA LEU A 122 4.79 6.91 3.17
C LEU A 122 5.25 5.74 4.06
N VAL A 123 5.52 6.04 5.30
CA VAL A 123 6.10 5.10 6.26
C VAL A 123 5.15 4.88 7.43
N LEU A 124 4.95 3.63 7.77
CA LEU A 124 4.31 3.21 9.00
C LEU A 124 5.38 2.63 9.93
N SER A 125 5.74 3.38 10.96
CA SER A 125 6.62 2.86 12.00
C SER A 125 5.81 2.38 13.19
N SER A 126 6.35 1.40 13.94
CA SER A 126 5.69 0.89 15.14
C SER A 126 6.68 0.43 16.19
N ILE A 127 6.38 0.74 17.44
CA ILE A 127 7.09 0.28 18.63
C ILE A 127 6.13 -0.44 19.57
N SER A 128 6.61 -1.39 20.35
CA SER A 128 5.80 -1.98 21.43
C SER A 128 5.49 -0.93 22.48
N ASP A 129 4.25 -0.88 22.93
CA ASP A 129 3.84 -0.01 24.05
C ASP A 129 4.15 -0.61 25.42
N VAL A 130 4.61 -1.85 25.44
CA VAL A 130 4.96 -2.59 26.68
C VAL A 130 6.44 -2.93 26.67
N GLY A 131 7.13 -2.49 27.73
CA GLY A 131 8.54 -2.77 27.96
C GLY A 131 9.50 -1.68 27.44
N PRO A 132 10.76 -1.74 27.86
CA PRO A 132 11.75 -0.75 27.45
C PRO A 132 12.04 -0.84 25.95
N PRO A 133 12.32 0.28 25.28
CA PRO A 133 12.61 0.35 23.83
C PRO A 133 13.75 -0.57 23.38
N ALA A 134 14.68 -0.87 24.27
CA ALA A 134 15.81 -1.76 23.97
C ALA A 134 15.39 -3.23 23.72
N ILE A 135 14.22 -3.64 24.19
CA ILE A 135 13.71 -5.02 24.02
C ILE A 135 12.78 -5.14 22.80
N SER A 136 12.23 -4.03 22.36
CA SER A 136 11.30 -4.00 21.22
C SER A 136 11.76 -2.98 20.20
N PRO A 137 12.61 -3.37 19.24
CA PRO A 137 13.08 -2.47 18.22
C PRO A 137 11.93 -1.89 17.41
N GLU A 138 12.08 -0.64 16.99
CA GLU A 138 11.16 0.00 16.06
C GLU A 138 11.09 -0.82 14.78
N ARG A 139 9.88 -1.13 14.35
CA ARG A 139 9.62 -1.69 13.02
C ARG A 139 9.21 -0.56 12.10
N ARG A 140 9.86 -0.47 10.96
CA ARG A 140 9.57 0.53 9.93
C ARG A 140 9.16 -0.19 8.66
N GLU A 141 7.99 0.13 8.15
CA GLU A 141 7.42 -0.40 6.92
C GLU A 141 7.20 0.74 5.94
N VAL A 142 7.77 0.62 4.75
CA VAL A 142 7.52 1.56 3.65
C VAL A 142 6.30 1.07 2.90
N LEU A 143 5.20 1.80 2.99
CA LEU A 143 3.95 1.46 2.33
C LEU A 143 3.94 1.90 0.87
N LEU A 144 4.43 3.11 0.59
CA LEU A 144 4.45 3.70 -0.74
C LEU A 144 5.68 4.58 -0.91
N SER A 145 6.16 4.70 -2.14
CA SER A 145 7.22 5.64 -2.53
C SER A 145 6.70 6.68 -3.52
N GLY A 146 7.42 7.82 -3.64
CA GLY A 146 7.07 8.91 -4.55
C GLY A 146 5.84 9.70 -4.11
N VAL A 147 5.59 9.80 -2.80
CA VAL A 147 4.49 10.58 -2.22
C VAL A 147 4.91 12.04 -2.16
N ARG A 148 4.23 12.89 -2.95
CA ARG A 148 4.49 14.33 -2.97
C ARG A 148 3.78 15.07 -1.85
N GLN A 149 2.51 14.73 -1.61
CA GLN A 149 1.69 15.39 -0.60
C GLN A 149 0.89 14.35 0.17
N PHE A 150 0.85 14.53 1.46
CA PHE A 150 0.11 13.69 2.39
C PHE A 150 -0.74 14.59 3.30
N ASP A 151 -2.03 14.30 3.41
CA ASP A 151 -2.97 15.11 4.19
C ASP A 151 -3.93 14.22 4.95
N ILE A 152 -4.04 14.44 6.25
CA ILE A 152 -4.96 13.76 7.15
C ILE A 152 -5.91 14.80 7.76
N ALA A 153 -7.18 14.44 7.82
CA ALA A 153 -8.18 15.24 8.52
C ALA A 153 -9.09 14.34 9.34
N TYR A 154 -9.63 14.90 10.40
CA TYR A 154 -10.37 14.20 11.44
C TYR A 154 -11.77 14.77 11.55
N PHE A 155 -12.79 13.91 11.58
CA PHE A 155 -14.17 14.32 11.75
C PHE A 155 -14.70 13.83 13.11
N GLY A 156 -15.35 14.70 13.83
CA GLY A 156 -15.99 14.38 15.09
C GLY A 156 -16.28 15.61 15.93
N ALA A 157 -16.89 15.38 17.08
CA ALA A 157 -17.06 16.36 18.12
C ALA A 157 -15.80 16.45 18.99
N ALA A 158 -15.30 17.64 19.23
CA ALA A 158 -14.09 17.90 20.00
C ALA A 158 -14.23 19.21 20.79
N ALA A 159 -13.54 19.28 21.95
CA ALA A 159 -13.57 20.49 22.78
C ALA A 159 -13.07 21.73 22.00
N PRO A 160 -13.53 22.93 22.38
CA PRO A 160 -14.45 23.26 23.48
C PRO A 160 -15.93 23.26 23.07
N ASP A 161 -16.26 23.27 21.78
CA ASP A 161 -17.59 23.52 21.25
C ASP A 161 -18.44 22.26 21.02
N ASP A 162 -17.84 21.11 21.15
CA ASP A 162 -18.45 19.76 20.93
C ASP A 162 -19.24 19.63 19.61
N VAL A 163 -18.87 20.44 18.61
CA VAL A 163 -19.51 20.46 17.29
C VAL A 163 -18.81 19.50 16.37
N ARG A 164 -19.57 18.61 15.73
CA ARG A 164 -19.07 17.68 14.70
C ARG A 164 -18.68 18.44 13.44
N ARG A 165 -17.39 18.41 13.15
CA ARG A 165 -16.82 19.01 11.93
C ARG A 165 -15.50 18.39 11.55
N TRP A 166 -15.04 18.62 10.33
CA TRP A 166 -13.70 18.30 9.90
C TRP A 166 -12.68 19.24 10.53
N ARG A 167 -11.63 18.66 11.11
CA ARG A 167 -10.51 19.37 11.73
C ARG A 167 -9.18 18.85 11.17
N PRO A 168 -8.16 19.71 10.99
CA PRO A 168 -6.84 19.27 10.55
C PRO A 168 -6.00 18.65 11.69
N ARG A 169 -6.43 18.81 12.94
CA ARG A 169 -5.74 18.28 14.12
C ARG A 169 -6.73 17.63 15.06
N TRP A 170 -6.22 16.60 15.76
CA TRP A 170 -6.95 15.87 16.79
C TRP A 170 -6.00 15.46 17.89
N GLU A 171 -5.83 16.32 18.89
CA GLU A 171 -4.85 16.16 19.96
C GLU A 171 -5.45 16.51 21.30
N GLY A 172 -5.22 15.66 22.30
CA GLY A 172 -5.69 15.93 23.66
C GLY A 172 -7.19 15.85 23.86
N GLU A 173 -7.89 15.22 22.96
CA GLU A 173 -9.33 15.00 23.03
C GLU A 173 -9.65 13.80 23.92
N SER A 174 -10.84 13.79 24.51
CA SER A 174 -11.33 12.71 25.38
C SER A 174 -11.85 11.48 24.59
N ALA A 175 -12.03 11.60 23.29
CA ALA A 175 -12.53 10.56 22.40
C ALA A 175 -11.75 10.51 21.09
N LEU A 176 -11.78 9.35 20.42
CA LEU A 176 -11.27 9.21 19.04
C LEU A 176 -12.13 10.00 18.06
N PRO A 177 -11.56 10.40 16.90
CA PRO A 177 -12.37 10.95 15.81
C PRO A 177 -13.31 9.86 15.27
N GLU A 178 -14.50 10.24 14.86
CA GLU A 178 -15.49 9.34 14.26
C GLU A 178 -15.05 8.85 12.89
N VAL A 179 -14.36 9.72 12.13
CA VAL A 179 -13.82 9.38 10.81
C VAL A 179 -12.46 10.05 10.62
N ILE A 180 -11.52 9.31 10.09
CA ILE A 180 -10.21 9.78 9.67
C ILE A 180 -10.16 9.74 8.15
N ARG A 181 -9.84 10.87 7.53
CA ARG A 181 -9.66 10.99 6.09
C ARG A 181 -8.19 11.01 5.76
N VAL A 182 -7.76 10.11 4.87
CA VAL A 182 -6.38 10.07 4.39
C VAL A 182 -6.36 10.34 2.89
N ARG A 183 -5.62 11.37 2.49
CA ARG A 183 -5.38 11.75 1.10
C ARG A 183 -3.89 11.81 0.84
N LEU A 184 -3.48 11.40 -0.34
CA LEU A 184 -2.13 11.61 -0.82
C LEU A 184 -2.12 11.86 -2.33
N THR A 185 -1.07 12.51 -2.79
CA THR A 185 -0.78 12.71 -4.20
C THR A 185 0.65 12.25 -4.48
N PHE A 186 0.88 11.80 -5.70
CA PHE A 186 2.18 11.39 -6.18
C PHE A 186 2.86 12.51 -6.99
N GLU A 187 4.11 12.30 -7.33
CA GLU A 187 4.87 13.21 -8.18
C GLU A 187 4.21 13.42 -9.56
N PRO A 188 4.43 14.58 -10.21
CA PRO A 188 3.93 14.84 -11.55
C PRO A 188 4.41 13.77 -12.54
N GLY A 189 3.48 13.24 -13.33
CA GLY A 189 3.76 12.15 -14.29
C GLY A 189 3.55 10.74 -13.74
N ASP A 190 3.32 10.59 -12.46
CA ASP A 190 2.90 9.30 -11.88
C ASP A 190 1.46 8.98 -12.30
N ILE A 191 1.26 7.78 -12.81
CA ILE A 191 -0.06 7.30 -13.25
C ILE A 191 -0.93 6.78 -12.10
N ARG A 192 -0.31 6.52 -10.93
CA ARG A 192 -1.03 6.04 -9.75
C ARG A 192 -2.06 7.07 -9.29
N ARG A 193 -3.19 6.60 -8.82
CA ARG A 193 -4.25 7.43 -8.25
C ARG A 193 -4.62 6.91 -6.87
N TRP A 194 -4.51 7.75 -5.87
CA TRP A 194 -4.94 7.43 -4.53
C TRP A 194 -6.40 7.85 -4.33
N PRO A 195 -7.29 6.92 -4.00
CA PRO A 195 -8.65 7.29 -3.61
C PRO A 195 -8.64 7.95 -2.24
N VAL A 196 -9.61 8.81 -1.98
CA VAL A 196 -9.78 9.35 -0.64
C VAL A 196 -10.21 8.22 0.29
N LEU A 197 -9.38 7.88 1.28
CA LEU A 197 -9.73 6.89 2.29
C LEU A 197 -10.48 7.58 3.43
N LEU A 198 -11.65 7.05 3.75
CA LEU A 198 -12.41 7.39 4.95
C LEU A 198 -12.40 6.16 5.85
N ILE A 199 -11.81 6.29 7.02
CA ILE A 199 -11.58 5.17 7.94
C ILE A 199 -12.23 5.51 9.27
N ARG A 200 -12.96 4.54 9.84
CA ARG A 200 -13.60 4.67 11.14
C ARG A 200 -12.92 3.77 12.16
N PRO A 201 -12.38 4.31 13.26
CA PRO A 201 -11.94 3.49 14.37
C PRO A 201 -13.09 2.60 14.87
N ARG A 202 -12.82 1.31 15.09
CA ARG A 202 -13.88 0.37 15.52
C ARG A 202 -14.08 0.36 17.03
N THR A 203 -13.02 0.66 17.79
CA THR A 203 -13.06 0.66 19.25
C THR A 203 -13.19 2.09 19.74
N THR A 204 -14.27 2.39 20.43
CA THR A 204 -14.54 3.74 20.97
C THR A 204 -14.38 3.82 22.48
N ILE A 205 -14.23 2.66 23.15
CA ILE A 205 -14.17 2.55 24.63
C ILE A 205 -12.85 1.90 25.00
N ASP A 206 -12.16 2.49 25.98
CA ASP A 206 -11.00 1.87 26.61
C ASP A 206 -11.44 0.66 27.43
N ALA A 207 -11.13 -0.55 26.97
CA ALA A 207 -11.48 -1.80 27.67
C ALA A 207 -10.72 -1.98 28.99
N ALA A 208 -9.61 -1.25 29.20
CA ALA A 208 -8.90 -1.20 30.48
C ALA A 208 -9.46 -0.16 31.45
N CYS A 209 -10.50 0.53 31.05
CA CYS A 209 -11.24 1.48 31.86
C CYS A 209 -12.00 0.74 32.97
N MET A 210 -11.54 0.84 34.21
CA MET A 210 -12.36 0.47 35.37
C MET A 210 -13.28 1.64 35.70
N LEU A 211 -14.55 1.54 35.31
CA LEU A 211 -15.56 2.54 35.60
C LEU A 211 -15.74 2.65 37.12
N ASN A 212 -15.49 3.84 37.68
CA ASN A 212 -15.89 4.13 39.06
C ASN A 212 -17.40 4.33 39.09
N PRO A 213 -18.17 3.50 39.82
CA PRO A 213 -19.63 3.57 39.79
C PRO A 213 -20.20 4.85 40.43
N VAL A 214 -19.40 5.57 41.20
CA VAL A 214 -19.83 6.80 41.88
C VAL A 214 -19.56 8.03 41.03
N THR A 215 -18.40 8.11 40.39
CA THR A 215 -17.99 9.28 39.61
C THR A 215 -18.25 9.14 38.10
N HIS A 216 -18.64 7.96 37.64
CA HIS A 216 -18.80 7.60 36.21
C HIS A 216 -17.56 7.88 35.35
N HIS A 217 -16.39 8.02 35.98
CA HIS A 217 -15.13 8.21 35.30
C HIS A 217 -14.31 6.89 35.30
N CYS A 218 -13.58 6.72 34.22
CA CYS A 218 -12.63 5.61 34.13
C CYS A 218 -11.44 5.84 35.04
N LYS A 219 -11.12 4.87 35.90
CA LYS A 219 -9.86 4.84 36.64
C LYS A 219 -8.81 4.24 35.67
N GLY A 220 -7.87 5.07 35.23
CA GLY A 220 -6.91 4.72 34.21
C GLY A 220 -5.92 3.64 34.63
N ARG A 221 -5.12 3.25 33.65
CA ARG A 221 -3.89 2.49 33.88
C ARG A 221 -2.97 3.29 34.80
N ILE A 222 -2.53 2.65 35.88
CA ILE A 222 -1.43 3.11 36.71
C ILE A 222 -0.13 2.77 36.02
#